data_d59f1c04b0d897b8997a11b21fb2f13b
#
_entry.id   d59f1c04b0d897b8997a11b21fb2f13b
#
_cell.length_a   1.000
_cell.length_b   1.000
_cell.length_c   1.000
_cell.angle_alpha   90.00
_cell.angle_beta   90.00
_cell.angle_gamma   90.00
#
_symmetry.space_group_name_H-M   'P 1'
#
loop_
_entity.id
_entity.type
_entity.pdbx_description
1 polymer ?
#
loop_
_entity_poly.entity_id
_entity_poly.type
_entity_poly.pdbx_seq_one_letter_code
_entity_poly.pdbx_strand_id
1 'polypeptide(L)'
;MPRKITNALILALIAVVVAALGYWNLAPDTDRQARQNANDNVVDFYVVGARTVQFQDDGALHYRMTADKLEHVKSTDITLVEKPKLDLYRGSELPWNVTSQRAEVSPGGVEVELIDDVRIARTDAKNRPTIITSSRMTVIPDKEYAQTEQAVRIVAANGVTTAQGMKAHLNDGRMLLQSNVRGQHEVR
;
A
#
# COMPACT_ATOMS: atom_id res chain seq x y z
N MET A 1 -1.04 28.16 -73.13
CA MET A 1 -1.26 28.43 -71.67
C MET A 1 0.08 28.39 -70.98
N PRO A 2 0.46 29.42 -70.25
CA PRO A 2 1.83 29.52 -69.74
C PRO A 2 2.08 28.46 -68.66
N ARG A 3 3.12 27.66 -68.86
CA ARG A 3 3.67 26.62 -67.92
C ARG A 3 3.80 27.09 -66.45
N LYS A 4 3.86 28.40 -66.28
CA LYS A 4 3.95 29.01 -64.91
C LYS A 4 2.67 28.87 -64.05
N ILE A 5 1.48 28.90 -64.74
CA ILE A 5 0.17 28.76 -64.06
C ILE A 5 -0.08 27.33 -63.67
N THR A 6 0.31 26.37 -64.49
CA THR A 6 0.19 24.93 -64.16
C THR A 6 1.07 24.52 -63.01
N ASN A 7 2.30 25.03 -62.98
CA ASN A 7 3.21 24.75 -61.81
C ASN A 7 2.73 25.40 -60.49
N ALA A 8 2.12 26.60 -60.60
CA ALA A 8 1.55 27.25 -59.37
C ALA A 8 0.33 26.50 -58.84
N LEU A 9 -0.52 25.92 -59.69
CA LEU A 9 -1.66 25.11 -59.34
C LEU A 9 -1.22 23.77 -58.70
N ILE A 10 -0.17 23.14 -59.21
CA ILE A 10 0.39 21.90 -58.66
C ILE A 10 0.99 22.15 -57.29
N LEU A 11 1.74 23.25 -57.10
CA LEU A 11 2.29 23.63 -55.80
C LEU A 11 1.20 23.93 -54.76
N ALA A 12 0.13 24.62 -55.16
CA ALA A 12 -1.02 24.88 -54.26
C ALA A 12 -1.73 23.59 -53.85
N LEU A 13 -1.90 22.64 -54.80
CA LEU A 13 -2.50 21.33 -54.49
C LEU A 13 -1.63 20.52 -53.50
N ILE A 14 -0.31 20.51 -53.70
CA ILE A 14 0.62 19.83 -52.79
C ILE A 14 0.58 20.47 -51.40
N ALA A 15 0.52 21.80 -51.32
CA ALA A 15 0.41 22.50 -50.02
C ALA A 15 -0.89 22.15 -49.25
N VAL A 16 -2.02 22.04 -49.98
CA VAL A 16 -3.30 21.63 -49.38
C VAL A 16 -3.25 20.18 -48.90
N VAL A 17 -2.64 19.27 -49.67
CA VAL A 17 -2.50 17.86 -49.28
C VAL A 17 -1.59 17.73 -48.05
N VAL A 18 -0.47 18.45 -47.98
CA VAL A 18 0.44 18.46 -46.82
C VAL A 18 -0.25 19.06 -45.60
N ALA A 19 -1.03 20.13 -45.75
CA ALA A 19 -1.80 20.72 -44.66
C ALA A 19 -2.90 19.78 -44.16
N ALA A 20 -3.59 19.05 -45.06
CA ALA A 20 -4.60 18.07 -44.70
C ALA A 20 -4.00 16.85 -43.95
N LEU A 21 -2.84 16.34 -44.42
CA LEU A 21 -2.12 15.27 -43.76
C LEU A 21 -1.53 15.70 -42.37
N GLY A 22 -1.05 16.94 -42.31
CA GLY A 22 -0.59 17.55 -41.05
C GLY A 22 -1.73 17.73 -40.03
N TYR A 23 -2.89 18.17 -40.48
CA TYR A 23 -4.07 18.34 -39.62
C TYR A 23 -4.57 17.01 -39.07
N TRP A 24 -4.56 15.93 -39.86
CA TRP A 24 -4.93 14.58 -39.38
C TRP A 24 -3.91 13.98 -38.42
N ASN A 25 -2.64 14.35 -38.59
CA ASN A 25 -1.57 13.84 -37.67
C ASN A 25 -1.44 14.66 -36.40
N LEU A 26 -1.99 15.88 -36.35
CA LEU A 26 -2.01 16.78 -35.21
C LEU A 26 -3.36 16.80 -34.46
N ALA A 27 -4.36 16.02 -34.90
CA ALA A 27 -5.59 15.85 -34.14
C ALA A 27 -5.24 15.26 -32.77
N PRO A 28 -5.51 15.95 -31.65
CA PRO A 28 -5.17 15.42 -30.36
C PRO A 28 -5.96 14.13 -30.16
N ASP A 29 -5.24 13.03 -29.91
CA ASP A 29 -5.79 11.72 -29.52
C ASP A 29 -6.48 11.83 -28.16
N THR A 30 -7.58 12.57 -28.10
CA THR A 30 -8.44 12.68 -26.89
C THR A 30 -8.94 11.29 -26.46
N ASP A 31 -9.12 10.39 -27.41
CA ASP A 31 -9.50 8.99 -27.15
C ASP A 31 -8.36 8.16 -26.54
N ARG A 32 -7.09 8.50 -26.82
CA ARG A 32 -5.95 7.81 -26.19
C ARG A 32 -5.76 8.24 -24.76
N GLN A 33 -5.91 9.52 -24.44
CA GLN A 33 -5.86 10.01 -23.06
C GLN A 33 -7.04 9.49 -22.22
N ALA A 34 -8.26 9.43 -22.80
CA ALA A 34 -9.40 8.85 -22.11
C ALA A 34 -9.23 7.33 -21.87
N ARG A 35 -8.61 6.60 -22.79
CA ARG A 35 -8.30 5.18 -22.63
C ARG A 35 -7.12 4.92 -21.69
N GLN A 36 -6.13 5.80 -21.64
CA GLN A 36 -5.06 5.73 -20.64
C GLN A 36 -5.61 5.95 -19.22
N ASN A 37 -6.43 6.99 -19.03
CA ASN A 37 -7.05 7.26 -17.73
C ASN A 37 -8.06 6.18 -17.30
N ALA A 38 -8.70 5.47 -18.23
CA ALA A 38 -9.56 4.32 -17.94
C ALA A 38 -8.75 3.05 -17.60
N ASN A 39 -7.47 2.99 -18.00
CA ASN A 39 -6.60 1.86 -17.74
C ASN A 39 -5.80 1.98 -16.43
N ASP A 40 -5.79 3.16 -15.79
CA ASP A 40 -4.98 3.41 -14.60
C ASP A 40 -5.43 2.63 -13.35
N ASN A 41 -6.65 2.06 -13.38
CA ASN A 41 -7.20 1.27 -12.26
C ASN A 41 -7.65 -0.14 -12.71
N VAL A 42 -7.06 -0.69 -13.77
CA VAL A 42 -7.41 -2.06 -14.18
C VAL A 42 -6.87 -3.06 -13.17
N VAL A 43 -7.81 -3.71 -12.47
CA VAL A 43 -7.53 -4.90 -11.68
C VAL A 43 -7.31 -6.05 -12.64
N ASP A 44 -6.12 -6.63 -12.67
CA ASP A 44 -5.79 -7.76 -13.55
C ASP A 44 -6.05 -9.10 -12.89
N PHE A 45 -6.03 -9.17 -11.57
CA PHE A 45 -6.55 -10.33 -10.83
C PHE A 45 -7.13 -9.92 -9.47
N TYR A 46 -8.00 -10.76 -8.95
CA TYR A 46 -8.52 -10.66 -7.59
C TYR A 46 -8.70 -12.03 -6.95
N VAL A 47 -8.67 -12.06 -5.62
CA VAL A 47 -8.92 -13.26 -4.81
C VAL A 47 -9.91 -12.91 -3.72
N VAL A 48 -10.93 -13.74 -3.54
CA VAL A 48 -11.93 -13.61 -2.46
C VAL A 48 -11.66 -14.68 -1.41
N GLY A 49 -11.70 -14.30 -0.14
CA GLY A 49 -11.40 -15.21 0.97
C GLY A 49 -9.96 -15.70 0.96
N ALA A 50 -9.03 -14.78 0.71
CA ALA A 50 -7.61 -15.10 0.58
C ALA A 50 -7.04 -15.68 1.89
N ARG A 51 -6.17 -16.68 1.75
CA ARG A 51 -5.37 -17.24 2.84
C ARG A 51 -3.96 -17.50 2.36
N THR A 52 -2.98 -16.93 3.03
CA THR A 52 -1.55 -17.11 2.76
C THR A 52 -0.86 -17.63 4.02
N VAL A 53 0.07 -18.56 3.83
CA VAL A 53 0.94 -19.09 4.88
C VAL A 53 2.36 -19.08 4.34
N GLN A 54 3.29 -18.49 5.11
CA GLN A 54 4.70 -18.48 4.75
C GLN A 54 5.51 -19.15 5.86
N PHE A 55 6.48 -19.94 5.45
CA PHE A 55 7.44 -20.61 6.31
C PHE A 55 8.83 -19.99 6.13
N GLN A 56 9.67 -20.08 7.16
CA GLN A 56 11.09 -19.75 7.10
C GLN A 56 11.88 -20.89 6.46
N ASP A 57 13.15 -20.67 6.17
CA ASP A 57 14.03 -21.66 5.54
C ASP A 57 14.23 -22.90 6.42
N ASP A 58 14.09 -22.77 7.72
CA ASP A 58 14.14 -23.86 8.71
C ASP A 58 12.80 -24.63 8.85
N GLY A 59 11.77 -24.24 8.08
CA GLY A 59 10.43 -24.82 8.13
C GLY A 59 9.52 -24.28 9.23
N ALA A 60 9.99 -23.35 10.07
CA ALA A 60 9.15 -22.71 11.06
C ALA A 60 8.14 -21.77 10.41
N LEU A 61 6.94 -21.65 11.01
CA LEU A 61 5.90 -20.74 10.52
C LEU A 61 6.37 -19.28 10.70
N HIS A 62 6.45 -18.54 9.58
CA HIS A 62 6.81 -17.13 9.59
C HIS A 62 5.59 -16.25 9.80
N TYR A 63 4.59 -16.37 8.91
CA TYR A 63 3.32 -15.69 9.09
C TYR A 63 2.15 -16.44 8.46
N ARG A 64 0.96 -16.10 8.94
CA ARG A 64 -0.32 -16.47 8.33
C ARG A 64 -1.11 -15.21 8.09
N MET A 65 -1.66 -15.05 6.91
CA MET A 65 -2.53 -13.92 6.55
C MET A 65 -3.86 -14.44 6.02
N THR A 66 -4.94 -13.76 6.38
CA THR A 66 -6.25 -13.91 5.75
C THR A 66 -6.79 -12.53 5.38
N ALA A 67 -7.60 -12.47 4.31
CA ALA A 67 -8.27 -11.26 3.88
C ALA A 67 -9.61 -11.60 3.23
N ASP A 68 -10.58 -10.68 3.35
CA ASP A 68 -11.87 -10.85 2.67
C ASP A 68 -11.69 -10.78 1.15
N LYS A 69 -10.82 -9.89 0.68
CA LYS A 69 -10.51 -9.71 -0.75
C LYS A 69 -9.10 -9.19 -0.95
N LEU A 70 -8.48 -9.61 -2.04
CA LEU A 70 -7.25 -9.05 -2.61
C LEU A 70 -7.54 -8.60 -4.04
N GLU A 71 -7.05 -7.43 -4.43
CA GLU A 71 -7.11 -6.91 -5.80
C GLU A 71 -5.75 -6.37 -6.20
N HIS A 72 -5.22 -6.84 -7.30
CA HIS A 72 -3.97 -6.32 -7.86
C HIS A 72 -4.26 -5.30 -8.94
N VAL A 73 -3.66 -4.12 -8.80
CA VAL A 73 -3.82 -3.00 -9.74
C VAL A 73 -2.63 -3.00 -10.69
N LYS A 74 -2.87 -3.38 -11.94
CA LYS A 74 -1.84 -3.58 -12.96
C LYS A 74 -0.95 -2.36 -13.21
N SER A 75 -1.52 -1.15 -13.21
CA SER A 75 -0.79 0.08 -13.54
C SER A 75 0.23 0.50 -12.48
N THR A 76 -0.05 0.20 -11.21
CA THR A 76 0.78 0.59 -10.06
C THR A 76 1.52 -0.58 -9.43
N ASP A 77 1.19 -1.82 -9.83
CA ASP A 77 1.69 -3.06 -9.21
C ASP A 77 1.40 -3.13 -7.70
N ILE A 78 0.36 -2.38 -7.26
CA ILE A 78 -0.09 -2.36 -5.87
C ILE A 78 -1.17 -3.43 -5.66
N THR A 79 -1.11 -4.13 -4.54
CA THR A 79 -2.18 -5.02 -4.11
C THR A 79 -3.01 -4.35 -3.02
N LEU A 80 -4.30 -4.17 -3.29
CA LEU A 80 -5.30 -3.69 -2.33
C LEU A 80 -5.84 -4.88 -1.53
N VAL A 81 -5.95 -4.74 -0.22
CA VAL A 81 -6.36 -5.80 0.69
C VAL A 81 -7.51 -5.32 1.56
N GLU A 82 -8.62 -6.05 1.55
CA GLU A 82 -9.77 -5.77 2.41
C GLU A 82 -9.72 -6.64 3.66
N LYS A 83 -9.85 -6.00 4.83
CA LYS A 83 -9.86 -6.60 6.17
C LYS A 83 -8.74 -7.62 6.39
N PRO A 84 -7.48 -7.22 6.20
CA PRO A 84 -6.36 -8.10 6.47
C PRO A 84 -6.30 -8.50 7.94
N LYS A 85 -5.99 -9.78 8.18
CA LYS A 85 -5.64 -10.33 9.49
C LYS A 85 -4.34 -11.09 9.34
N LEU A 86 -3.29 -10.60 9.98
CA LEU A 86 -1.96 -11.17 9.93
C LEU A 86 -1.53 -11.66 11.30
N ASP A 87 -1.11 -12.91 11.39
CA ASP A 87 -0.43 -13.50 12.54
C ASP A 87 1.05 -13.66 12.18
N LEU A 88 1.92 -12.86 12.80
CA LEU A 88 3.34 -12.85 12.55
C LEU A 88 4.08 -13.59 13.68
N TYR A 89 4.71 -14.71 13.35
CA TYR A 89 5.50 -15.54 14.27
C TYR A 89 6.99 -15.19 14.14
N ARG A 90 7.65 -14.98 15.25
CA ARG A 90 9.05 -14.56 15.28
C ARG A 90 9.86 -15.43 16.22
N GLY A 91 9.98 -16.72 15.89
CA GLY A 91 10.65 -17.67 16.77
C GLY A 91 9.97 -17.80 18.14
N SER A 92 8.75 -17.28 18.29
CA SER A 92 7.91 -17.34 19.48
C SER A 92 6.61 -18.06 19.13
N GLU A 93 6.12 -18.90 20.01
CA GLU A 93 4.82 -19.57 19.85
C GLU A 93 3.65 -18.57 19.85
N LEU A 94 3.86 -17.36 20.41
CA LEU A 94 2.85 -16.31 20.51
C LEU A 94 3.04 -15.25 19.42
N PRO A 95 2.14 -15.19 18.41
CA PRO A 95 2.28 -14.27 17.31
C PRO A 95 1.94 -12.82 17.69
N TRP A 96 2.41 -11.89 16.88
CA TRP A 96 1.82 -10.58 16.74
C TRP A 96 0.58 -10.68 15.83
N ASN A 97 -0.55 -10.21 16.32
CA ASN A 97 -1.78 -10.12 15.54
C ASN A 97 -1.93 -8.71 15.00
N VAL A 98 -2.02 -8.56 13.70
CA VAL A 98 -2.19 -7.27 13.02
C VAL A 98 -3.49 -7.29 12.24
N THR A 99 -4.31 -6.27 12.42
CA THR A 99 -5.57 -6.10 11.70
C THR A 99 -5.76 -4.65 11.28
N SER A 100 -6.46 -4.41 10.17
CA SER A 100 -6.96 -3.12 9.72
C SER A 100 -8.20 -3.30 8.86
N GLN A 101 -8.87 -2.21 8.48
CA GLN A 101 -9.98 -2.28 7.53
C GLN A 101 -9.47 -2.51 6.11
N ARG A 102 -8.36 -1.88 5.77
CA ARG A 102 -7.71 -1.99 4.44
C ARG A 102 -6.21 -2.05 4.58
N ALA A 103 -5.56 -2.58 3.57
CA ALA A 103 -4.12 -2.41 3.41
C ALA A 103 -3.76 -2.22 1.93
N GLU A 104 -2.64 -1.56 1.69
CA GLU A 104 -2.02 -1.42 0.38
C GLU A 104 -0.62 -2.04 0.48
N VAL A 105 -0.35 -3.00 -0.40
CA VAL A 105 0.93 -3.68 -0.48
C VAL A 105 1.66 -3.18 -1.71
N SER A 106 2.81 -2.58 -1.50
CA SER A 106 3.67 -2.08 -2.58
C SER A 106 4.22 -3.23 -3.44
N PRO A 107 4.71 -2.92 -4.65
CA PRO A 107 5.38 -3.89 -5.52
C PRO A 107 6.41 -4.72 -4.75
N GLY A 108 6.37 -6.04 -4.94
CA GLY A 108 7.26 -6.98 -4.24
C GLY A 108 7.03 -7.13 -2.73
N GLY A 109 6.00 -6.50 -2.15
CA GLY A 109 5.71 -6.60 -0.71
C GLY A 109 6.69 -5.84 0.18
N VAL A 110 7.48 -4.93 -0.37
CA VAL A 110 8.53 -4.18 0.36
C VAL A 110 7.95 -3.34 1.48
N GLU A 111 6.76 -2.77 1.25
CA GLU A 111 6.05 -1.90 2.18
C GLU A 111 4.58 -2.25 2.21
N VAL A 112 4.00 -2.27 3.39
CA VAL A 112 2.58 -2.51 3.63
C VAL A 112 2.01 -1.34 4.39
N GLU A 113 1.09 -0.60 3.79
CA GLU A 113 0.36 0.45 4.46
C GLU A 113 -0.96 -0.08 5.00
N LEU A 114 -1.10 -0.09 6.31
CA LEU A 114 -2.32 -0.44 7.03
C LEU A 114 -3.18 0.81 7.19
N ILE A 115 -4.46 0.72 6.85
CA ILE A 115 -5.37 1.86 6.74
C ILE A 115 -6.66 1.55 7.49
N ASP A 116 -7.07 2.49 8.30
CA ASP A 116 -8.27 2.52 9.14
C ASP A 116 -8.31 1.38 10.19
N ASP A 117 -8.59 1.75 11.41
CA ASP A 117 -8.71 0.86 12.56
C ASP A 117 -7.52 -0.09 12.74
N VAL A 118 -6.30 0.42 12.51
CA VAL A 118 -5.09 -0.37 12.67
C VAL A 118 -4.97 -0.82 14.12
N ARG A 119 -4.86 -2.12 14.31
CA ARG A 119 -4.67 -2.75 15.60
C ARG A 119 -3.55 -3.78 15.54
N ILE A 120 -2.53 -3.59 16.35
CA ILE A 120 -1.44 -4.53 16.55
C ILE A 120 -1.52 -5.03 17.98
N ALA A 121 -1.58 -6.33 18.16
CA ALA A 121 -1.71 -6.94 19.50
C ALA A 121 -0.73 -8.08 19.65
N ARG A 122 -0.20 -8.21 20.86
CA ARG A 122 0.61 -9.35 21.31
C ARG A 122 0.29 -9.66 22.76
N THR A 123 0.31 -10.94 23.07
CA THR A 123 0.30 -11.41 24.47
C THR A 123 1.68 -11.98 24.80
N ASP A 124 2.27 -11.59 25.89
CA ASP A 124 3.56 -12.13 26.34
C ASP A 124 3.42 -13.50 27.04
N ALA A 125 4.54 -14.15 27.33
CA ALA A 125 4.56 -15.45 28.01
C ALA A 125 3.91 -15.45 29.42
N LYS A 126 3.69 -14.28 30.00
CA LYS A 126 2.97 -14.09 31.28
C LYS A 126 1.50 -13.75 31.10
N ASN A 127 0.97 -13.99 29.90
CA ASN A 127 -0.41 -13.67 29.50
C ASN A 127 -0.80 -12.19 29.64
N ARG A 128 0.17 -11.27 29.49
CA ARG A 128 -0.07 -9.83 29.55
C ARG A 128 -0.21 -9.29 28.13
N PRO A 129 -1.36 -8.68 27.79
CA PRO A 129 -1.57 -8.12 26.46
C PRO A 129 -0.88 -6.78 26.31
N THR A 130 -0.37 -6.52 25.10
CA THR A 130 0.00 -5.20 24.60
C THR A 130 -0.80 -4.96 23.33
N ILE A 131 -1.53 -3.85 23.27
CA ILE A 131 -2.38 -3.48 22.14
C ILE A 131 -1.99 -2.08 21.69
N ILE A 132 -1.66 -1.93 20.41
CA ILE A 132 -1.34 -0.67 19.76
C ILE A 132 -2.44 -0.38 18.76
N THR A 133 -3.00 0.81 18.78
CA THR A 133 -4.01 1.26 17.82
C THR A 133 -3.61 2.59 17.17
N SER A 134 -3.94 2.73 15.89
CA SER A 134 -3.74 3.95 15.10
C SER A 134 -4.73 3.98 13.93
N SER A 135 -4.90 5.12 13.29
CA SER A 135 -5.69 5.21 12.06
C SER A 135 -4.93 4.72 10.82
N ARG A 136 -3.60 4.80 10.83
CA ARG A 136 -2.74 4.41 9.70
C ARG A 136 -1.36 4.00 10.22
N MET A 137 -0.73 3.04 9.57
CA MET A 137 0.62 2.58 9.92
C MET A 137 1.30 1.92 8.73
N THR A 138 2.54 2.29 8.48
CA THR A 138 3.40 1.66 7.49
C THR A 138 4.23 0.57 8.16
N VAL A 139 4.27 -0.60 7.54
CA VAL A 139 5.10 -1.74 7.96
C VAL A 139 6.08 -2.07 6.85
N ILE A 140 7.33 -2.30 7.18
CA ILE A 140 8.40 -2.76 6.29
C ILE A 140 8.83 -4.15 6.77
N PRO A 141 8.26 -5.23 6.20
CA PRO A 141 8.44 -6.59 6.71
C PRO A 141 9.90 -7.02 6.81
N ASP A 142 10.68 -6.83 5.75
CA ASP A 142 12.10 -7.24 5.69
C ASP A 142 12.98 -6.52 6.71
N LYS A 143 12.62 -5.28 7.09
CA LYS A 143 13.34 -4.51 8.12
C LYS A 143 12.79 -4.76 9.52
N GLU A 144 11.72 -5.54 9.63
CA GLU A 144 11.02 -5.76 10.88
C GLU A 144 10.67 -4.43 11.58
N TYR A 145 10.16 -3.50 10.79
CA TYR A 145 9.97 -2.12 11.21
C TYR A 145 8.55 -1.66 10.92
N ALA A 146 7.98 -0.90 11.86
CA ALA A 146 6.69 -0.25 11.68
C ALA A 146 6.78 1.21 12.10
N GLN A 147 6.07 2.09 11.39
CA GLN A 147 6.03 3.52 11.71
C GLN A 147 4.67 4.13 11.42
N THR A 148 4.37 5.19 12.12
CA THR A 148 3.23 6.06 11.84
C THR A 148 3.50 7.48 12.32
N GLU A 149 2.93 8.45 11.64
CA GLU A 149 2.87 9.86 12.07
C GLU A 149 1.52 10.18 12.75
N GLN A 150 0.59 9.22 12.70
CA GLN A 150 -0.74 9.39 13.28
C GLN A 150 -0.71 9.24 14.80
N ALA A 151 -1.82 9.63 15.44
CA ALA A 151 -2.00 9.38 16.85
C ALA A 151 -1.97 7.87 17.14
N VAL A 152 -1.23 7.49 18.16
CA VAL A 152 -1.14 6.11 18.65
C VAL A 152 -1.63 6.02 20.09
N ARG A 153 -2.29 4.90 20.38
CA ARG A 153 -2.67 4.51 21.74
C ARG A 153 -2.15 3.11 22.02
N ILE A 154 -1.36 2.99 23.07
CA ILE A 154 -0.75 1.74 23.52
C ILE A 154 -1.39 1.38 24.86
N VAL A 155 -2.02 0.23 24.92
CA VAL A 155 -2.57 -0.36 26.15
C VAL A 155 -1.69 -1.55 26.52
N ALA A 156 -1.08 -1.49 27.68
CA ALA A 156 -0.30 -2.58 28.25
C ALA A 156 -0.82 -2.95 29.64
N ALA A 157 -0.32 -4.03 30.21
CA ALA A 157 -0.78 -4.54 31.53
C ALA A 157 -0.69 -3.51 32.68
N ASN A 158 0.19 -2.54 32.56
CA ASN A 158 0.50 -1.54 33.60
C ASN A 158 0.04 -0.13 33.23
N GLY A 159 -0.75 0.04 32.18
CA GLY A 159 -1.27 1.37 31.89
C GLY A 159 -1.52 1.64 30.42
N VAL A 160 -1.81 2.89 30.12
CA VAL A 160 -2.11 3.40 28.80
C VAL A 160 -1.13 4.51 28.45
N THR A 161 -0.55 4.44 27.27
CA THR A 161 0.28 5.49 26.71
C THR A 161 -0.32 5.98 25.39
N THR A 162 -0.33 7.29 25.20
CA THR A 162 -0.72 7.92 23.93
C THR A 162 0.42 8.78 23.44
N ALA A 163 0.55 8.90 22.12
CA ALA A 163 1.55 9.76 21.47
C ALA A 163 1.07 10.19 20.07
N GLN A 164 1.75 11.17 19.52
CA GLN A 164 1.65 11.52 18.11
C GLN A 164 2.91 11.02 17.42
N GLY A 165 2.74 10.04 16.55
CA GLY A 165 3.83 9.38 15.86
C GLY A 165 4.55 8.31 16.68
N MET A 166 4.89 7.20 16.01
CA MET A 166 5.60 6.06 16.59
C MET A 166 6.52 5.42 15.55
N LYS A 167 7.67 4.95 15.99
CA LYS A 167 8.56 4.06 15.28
C LYS A 167 8.80 2.82 16.12
N ALA A 168 8.63 1.65 15.55
CA ALA A 168 8.75 0.39 16.27
C ALA A 168 9.71 -0.56 15.54
N HIS A 169 10.69 -1.07 16.25
CA HIS A 169 11.52 -2.18 15.82
C HIS A 169 10.88 -3.47 16.33
N LEU A 170 10.33 -4.24 15.41
CA LEU A 170 9.57 -5.42 15.77
C LEU A 170 10.46 -6.57 16.24
N ASN A 171 11.74 -6.60 15.85
CA ASN A 171 12.72 -7.63 16.21
C ASN A 171 13.06 -7.64 17.72
N ASP A 172 13.26 -6.47 18.31
CA ASP A 172 13.66 -6.33 19.71
C ASP A 172 12.58 -5.68 20.60
N GLY A 173 11.45 -5.31 19.99
CA GLY A 173 10.30 -4.73 20.68
C GLY A 173 10.50 -3.27 21.12
N ARG A 174 11.55 -2.59 20.63
CA ARG A 174 11.76 -1.16 20.95
C ARG A 174 10.75 -0.28 20.22
N MET A 175 10.14 0.62 20.98
CA MET A 175 9.21 1.60 20.44
C MET A 175 9.69 3.00 20.81
N LEU A 176 9.80 3.86 19.79
CA LEU A 176 10.11 5.28 19.93
C LEU A 176 8.85 6.09 19.68
N LEU A 177 8.34 6.75 20.70
CA LEU A 177 7.21 7.67 20.59
C LEU A 177 7.74 9.07 20.27
N GLN A 178 7.14 9.76 19.29
CA GLN A 178 7.76 10.96 18.73
C GLN A 178 7.39 12.24 19.48
N SER A 179 6.10 12.51 19.67
CA SER A 179 5.65 13.74 20.32
C SER A 179 4.34 13.55 21.08
N ASN A 180 3.98 14.56 21.88
CA ASN A 180 2.75 14.58 22.69
C ASN A 180 2.56 13.32 23.55
N VAL A 181 3.65 12.75 24.06
CA VAL A 181 3.63 11.52 24.83
C VAL A 181 2.97 11.75 26.17
N ARG A 182 1.94 10.96 26.47
CA ARG A 182 1.24 10.95 27.76
C ARG A 182 1.10 9.52 28.23
N GLY A 183 1.51 9.24 29.45
CA GLY A 183 1.38 7.92 30.08
C GLY A 183 0.50 7.99 31.33
N GLN A 184 -0.39 7.03 31.47
CA GLN A 184 -1.14 6.79 32.69
C GLN A 184 -0.78 5.41 33.21
N HIS A 185 -0.23 5.34 34.42
CA HIS A 185 0.32 4.12 34.98
C HIS A 185 -0.48 3.73 36.23
N GLU A 186 -0.90 2.48 36.32
CA GLU A 186 -1.52 1.93 37.52
C GLU A 186 -0.43 1.26 38.37
N VAL A 187 -0.18 1.81 39.53
CA VAL A 187 0.69 1.20 40.55
C VAL A 187 -0.15 0.16 41.30
N ARG A 188 0.19 -1.10 41.12
CA ARG A 188 -0.33 -2.21 41.94
C ARG A 188 0.65 -2.56 43.04
#